data_e31a8382c252b0aef5c1200cb5272ec3
#
_entry.id   e31a8382c252b0aef5c1200cb5272ec3
#
_cell.length_a   1.000
_cell.length_b   1.000
_cell.length_c   1.000
_cell.angle_alpha   90.00
_cell.angle_beta   90.00
_cell.angle_gamma   90.00
#
_symmetry.space_group_name_H-M   'P 1'
#
loop_
_entity.id
_entity.type
_entity.pdbx_description
1 polymer ?
#
loop_
_entity_poly.entity_id
_entity_poly.type
_entity_poly.pdbx_seq_one_letter_code
_entity_poly.pdbx_strand_id
1 'polypeptide(L)'
;MEAIMRQEAVGVTENLLKSATEEFLEKGFMKASLRNISAKSGVSTNSIYTRFKDKEGLFSTIVKETADGLMDIYLESIQKATYSPDLNQANYEGEEGTDFVLDYIYQHFIEFKLIFCCSTGSQYEHFLDELGKIEESYYQELVDKYGKEGFTVDPFFIHVFC
;
A
#
# COMPACT_ATOMS: atom_id res chain seq x y z
N MET A 1 -6.19 5.65 -37.99
CA MET A 1 -7.41 5.83 -37.19
C MET A 1 -7.33 5.13 -35.86
N GLU A 2 -6.92 3.87 -35.79
CA GLU A 2 -6.81 3.08 -34.56
C GLU A 2 -5.79 3.64 -33.53
N ALA A 3 -4.62 4.14 -33.97
CA ALA A 3 -3.61 4.75 -33.10
C ALA A 3 -4.10 6.07 -32.45
N ILE A 4 -4.87 6.88 -33.18
CA ILE A 4 -5.43 8.14 -32.66
C ILE A 4 -6.51 7.84 -31.63
N MET A 5 -7.41 6.89 -31.90
CA MET A 5 -8.44 6.45 -30.96
C MET A 5 -7.84 5.81 -29.70
N ARG A 6 -6.71 5.11 -29.83
CA ARG A 6 -5.98 4.52 -28.68
C ARG A 6 -5.33 5.61 -27.81
N GLN A 7 -4.80 6.66 -28.43
CA GLN A 7 -4.18 7.78 -27.74
C GLN A 7 -5.21 8.67 -27.03
N GLU A 8 -6.38 8.91 -27.66
CA GLU A 8 -7.53 9.60 -27.03
C GLU A 8 -8.10 8.80 -25.86
N ALA A 9 -8.19 7.46 -25.98
CA ALA A 9 -8.65 6.61 -24.89
C ALA A 9 -7.67 6.59 -23.68
N VAL A 10 -6.37 6.67 -23.92
CA VAL A 10 -5.33 6.77 -22.87
C VAL A 10 -5.46 8.11 -22.13
N GLY A 11 -5.53 9.24 -22.82
CA GLY A 11 -5.67 10.56 -22.20
C GLY A 11 -6.96 10.72 -21.39
N VAL A 12 -8.07 10.11 -21.83
CA VAL A 12 -9.34 10.09 -21.10
C VAL A 12 -9.22 9.26 -19.81
N THR A 13 -8.48 8.14 -19.84
CA THR A 13 -8.27 7.30 -18.67
C THR A 13 -7.39 8.01 -17.65
N GLU A 14 -6.30 8.63 -18.07
CA GLU A 14 -5.40 9.41 -17.21
C GLU A 14 -6.14 10.55 -16.52
N ASN A 15 -6.95 11.31 -17.24
CA ASN A 15 -7.76 12.39 -16.67
C ASN A 15 -8.79 11.88 -15.66
N LEU A 16 -9.39 10.72 -15.92
CA LEU A 16 -10.28 10.06 -14.96
C LEU A 16 -9.57 9.66 -13.67
N LEU A 17 -8.43 8.97 -13.79
CA LEU A 17 -7.65 8.54 -12.62
C LEU A 17 -7.16 9.75 -11.83
N LYS A 18 -6.68 10.81 -12.48
CA LYS A 18 -6.30 12.06 -11.82
C LYS A 18 -7.47 12.67 -11.05
N SER A 19 -8.64 12.80 -11.69
CA SER A 19 -9.84 13.36 -11.05
C SER A 19 -10.32 12.49 -9.88
N ALA A 20 -10.16 11.17 -9.97
CA ALA A 20 -10.47 10.23 -8.90
C ALA A 20 -9.50 10.38 -7.72
N THR A 21 -8.20 10.45 -8.00
CA THR A 21 -7.16 10.68 -6.99
C THR A 21 -7.43 11.97 -6.22
N GLU A 22 -7.73 13.07 -6.91
CA GLU A 22 -8.07 14.35 -6.27
C GLU A 22 -9.31 14.25 -5.36
N GLU A 23 -10.36 13.58 -5.82
CA GLU A 23 -11.59 13.40 -5.03
C GLU A 23 -11.35 12.52 -3.80
N PHE A 24 -10.59 11.43 -3.94
CA PHE A 24 -10.23 10.56 -2.81
C PHE A 24 -9.31 11.26 -1.80
N LEU A 25 -8.34 12.05 -2.25
CA LEU A 25 -7.48 12.84 -1.35
C LEU A 25 -8.27 13.90 -0.58
N GLU A 26 -9.27 14.53 -1.22
CA GLU A 26 -10.05 15.61 -0.61
C GLU A 26 -11.12 15.09 0.36
N LYS A 27 -11.79 13.98 0.01
CA LYS A 27 -12.99 13.51 0.74
C LYS A 27 -12.78 12.20 1.51
N GLY A 28 -11.69 11.47 1.27
CA GLY A 28 -11.52 10.09 1.68
C GLY A 28 -12.41 9.13 0.89
N PHE A 29 -12.08 7.85 0.92
CA PHE A 29 -12.81 6.82 0.18
C PHE A 29 -14.32 6.82 0.50
N MET A 30 -14.70 6.82 1.78
CA MET A 30 -16.12 6.74 2.16
C MET A 30 -16.97 7.83 1.55
N LYS A 31 -16.50 9.09 1.58
CA LYS A 31 -17.27 10.28 1.16
C LYS A 31 -17.07 10.66 -0.30
N ALA A 32 -16.09 10.06 -0.98
CA ALA A 32 -15.83 10.31 -2.40
C ALA A 32 -17.02 9.89 -3.27
N SER A 33 -17.29 10.67 -4.32
CA SER A 33 -18.45 10.54 -5.18
C SER A 33 -18.07 10.28 -6.64
N LEU A 34 -18.49 9.14 -7.20
CA LEU A 34 -18.31 8.85 -8.62
C LEU A 34 -18.99 9.88 -9.54
N ARG A 35 -20.03 10.58 -9.06
CA ARG A 35 -20.67 11.67 -9.82
C ARG A 35 -19.76 12.90 -9.91
N ASN A 36 -19.07 13.24 -8.82
CA ASN A 36 -18.10 14.33 -8.81
C ASN A 36 -16.92 14.01 -9.72
N ILE A 37 -16.39 12.79 -9.62
CA ILE A 37 -15.30 12.29 -10.48
C ILE A 37 -15.73 12.35 -11.95
N SER A 38 -16.94 11.89 -12.27
CA SER A 38 -17.51 11.97 -13.62
C SER A 38 -17.61 13.42 -14.13
N ALA A 39 -18.09 14.33 -13.31
CA ALA A 39 -18.21 15.74 -13.66
C ALA A 39 -16.85 16.42 -13.90
N LYS A 40 -15.84 16.11 -13.04
CA LYS A 40 -14.49 16.67 -13.18
C LYS A 40 -13.74 16.10 -14.39
N SER A 41 -13.83 14.80 -14.61
CA SER A 41 -13.09 14.10 -15.67
C SER A 41 -13.72 14.20 -17.05
N GLY A 42 -15.01 14.56 -17.14
CA GLY A 42 -15.79 14.49 -18.37
C GLY A 42 -16.18 13.06 -18.81
N VAL A 43 -15.87 12.05 -18.00
CA VAL A 43 -16.18 10.63 -18.24
C VAL A 43 -17.52 10.28 -17.60
N SER A 44 -18.45 9.69 -18.35
CA SER A 44 -19.77 9.35 -17.80
C SER A 44 -19.66 8.33 -16.66
N THR A 45 -20.55 8.44 -15.67
CA THR A 45 -20.63 7.46 -14.56
C THR A 45 -20.84 6.03 -15.08
N ASN A 46 -21.60 5.86 -16.15
CA ASN A 46 -21.78 4.55 -16.78
C ASN A 46 -20.45 3.97 -17.30
N SER A 47 -19.61 4.80 -17.93
CA SER A 47 -18.28 4.39 -18.37
C SER A 47 -17.37 4.01 -17.19
N ILE A 48 -17.47 4.72 -16.06
CA ILE A 48 -16.73 4.40 -14.83
C ILE A 48 -17.17 3.02 -14.30
N TYR A 49 -18.48 2.81 -14.18
CA TYR A 49 -19.01 1.50 -13.75
C TYR A 49 -18.63 0.36 -14.68
N THR A 50 -18.66 0.58 -15.99
CA THR A 50 -18.28 -0.45 -16.97
C THR A 50 -16.82 -0.84 -16.87
N ARG A 51 -15.92 0.10 -16.58
CA ARG A 51 -14.46 -0.14 -16.53
C ARG A 51 -13.98 -0.65 -15.18
N PHE A 52 -14.51 -0.11 -14.09
CA PHE A 52 -14.00 -0.32 -12.75
C PHE A 52 -14.99 -1.04 -11.83
N LYS A 53 -16.19 -1.34 -12.29
CA LYS A 53 -17.32 -1.96 -11.58
C LYS A 53 -17.96 -1.02 -10.55
N ASP A 54 -17.18 -0.46 -9.65
CA ASP A 54 -17.64 0.39 -8.56
C ASP A 54 -16.53 1.35 -8.09
N LYS A 55 -16.77 2.04 -6.99
CA LYS A 55 -15.81 2.97 -6.37
C LYS A 55 -14.58 2.23 -5.85
N GLU A 56 -14.75 1.01 -5.34
CA GLU A 56 -13.66 0.15 -4.87
C GLU A 56 -12.71 -0.23 -6.00
N GLY A 57 -13.24 -0.69 -7.14
CA GLY A 57 -12.43 -1.03 -8.30
C GLY A 57 -11.67 0.17 -8.87
N LEU A 58 -12.28 1.38 -8.83
CA LEU A 58 -11.59 2.61 -9.24
C LEU A 58 -10.47 2.99 -8.26
N PHE A 59 -10.71 2.90 -6.96
CA PHE A 59 -9.69 3.16 -5.93
C PHE A 59 -8.54 2.15 -6.03
N SER A 60 -8.87 0.86 -6.10
CA SER A 60 -7.90 -0.21 -6.30
C SER A 60 -7.03 -0.01 -7.52
N THR A 61 -7.59 0.45 -8.64
CA THR A 61 -6.80 0.70 -9.85
C THR A 61 -5.71 1.75 -9.62
N ILE A 62 -5.92 2.69 -8.69
CA ILE A 62 -4.93 3.73 -8.37
C ILE A 62 -3.85 3.18 -7.45
N VAL A 63 -4.21 2.37 -6.44
CA VAL A 63 -3.30 2.06 -5.32
C VAL A 63 -2.75 0.63 -5.33
N LYS A 64 -3.37 -0.31 -6.05
CA LYS A 64 -3.07 -1.75 -5.94
C LYS A 64 -1.62 -2.08 -6.26
N GLU A 65 -1.10 -1.61 -7.39
CA GLU A 65 0.27 -1.91 -7.82
C GLU A 65 1.30 -1.42 -6.78
N THR A 66 1.05 -0.23 -6.23
CA THR A 66 1.89 0.35 -5.18
C THR A 66 1.78 -0.39 -3.85
N ALA A 67 0.56 -0.79 -3.45
CA ALA A 67 0.35 -1.58 -2.23
C ALA A 67 1.01 -2.96 -2.33
N ASP A 68 0.80 -3.65 -3.43
CA ASP A 68 1.41 -4.96 -3.69
C ASP A 68 2.95 -4.85 -3.70
N GLY A 69 3.50 -3.83 -4.38
CA GLY A 69 4.94 -3.61 -4.46
C GLY A 69 5.59 -3.33 -3.10
N LEU A 70 4.93 -2.57 -2.21
CA LEU A 70 5.42 -2.39 -0.84
C LEU A 70 5.44 -3.71 -0.08
N MET A 71 4.36 -4.49 -0.19
CA MET A 71 4.26 -5.77 0.48
C MET A 71 5.37 -6.72 0.03
N ASP A 72 5.66 -6.78 -1.27
CA ASP A 72 6.74 -7.61 -1.82
C ASP A 72 8.11 -7.19 -1.28
N ILE A 73 8.43 -5.90 -1.30
CA ILE A 73 9.68 -5.34 -0.76
C ILE A 73 9.81 -5.66 0.72
N TYR A 74 8.73 -5.46 1.48
CA TYR A 74 8.71 -5.67 2.92
C TYR A 74 8.94 -7.14 3.29
N LEU A 75 8.23 -8.07 2.64
CA LEU A 75 8.39 -9.51 2.85
C LEU A 75 9.78 -10.02 2.44
N GLU A 76 10.34 -9.51 1.34
CA GLU A 76 11.71 -9.86 0.91
C GLU A 76 12.74 -9.40 1.94
N SER A 77 12.59 -8.19 2.49
CA SER A 77 13.49 -7.63 3.51
C SER A 77 13.45 -8.44 4.80
N ILE A 78 12.25 -8.78 5.29
CA ILE A 78 12.07 -9.65 6.46
C ILE A 78 12.70 -11.02 6.22
N GLN A 79 12.48 -11.61 5.05
CA GLN A 79 13.03 -12.92 4.73
C GLN A 79 14.58 -12.90 4.77
N LYS A 80 15.22 -11.89 4.18
CA LYS A 80 16.67 -11.73 4.23
C LYS A 80 17.19 -11.67 5.68
N ALA A 81 16.57 -10.80 6.49
CA ALA A 81 16.96 -10.65 7.89
C ALA A 81 16.72 -11.93 8.71
N THR A 82 15.61 -12.63 8.53
CA THR A 82 15.30 -13.89 9.22
C THR A 82 16.31 -15.01 8.92
N TYR A 83 16.75 -15.12 7.67
CA TYR A 83 17.72 -16.15 7.26
C TYR A 83 19.18 -15.75 7.44
N SER A 84 19.46 -14.60 8.00
CA SER A 84 20.82 -14.15 8.30
C SER A 84 21.57 -15.10 9.24
N PRO A 85 22.89 -15.26 9.08
CA PRO A 85 23.68 -16.20 9.87
C PRO A 85 23.83 -15.81 11.33
N ASP A 86 23.77 -14.53 11.64
CA ASP A 86 23.88 -13.97 12.99
C ASP A 86 23.07 -12.68 13.15
N LEU A 87 22.94 -12.21 14.39
CA LEU A 87 22.15 -11.02 14.73
C LEU A 87 22.70 -9.73 14.12
N ASN A 88 24.00 -9.59 13.94
CA ASN A 88 24.58 -8.37 13.35
C ASN A 88 24.20 -8.26 11.89
N GLN A 89 24.27 -9.38 11.16
CA GLN A 89 23.83 -9.43 9.76
C GLN A 89 22.32 -9.24 9.67
N ALA A 90 21.52 -9.83 10.57
CA ALA A 90 20.07 -9.63 10.59
C ALA A 90 19.69 -8.15 10.80
N ASN A 91 20.38 -7.45 11.71
CA ASN A 91 20.17 -6.02 11.93
C ASN A 91 20.53 -5.19 10.69
N TYR A 92 21.66 -5.50 10.05
CA TYR A 92 22.08 -4.80 8.82
C TYR A 92 21.05 -4.98 7.69
N GLU A 93 20.58 -6.20 7.45
CA GLU A 93 19.54 -6.48 6.44
C GLU A 93 18.21 -5.78 6.78
N GLY A 94 17.88 -5.68 8.07
CA GLY A 94 16.68 -4.95 8.52
C GLY A 94 16.79 -3.43 8.29
N GLU A 95 17.94 -2.83 8.57
CA GLU A 95 18.20 -1.41 8.30
C GLU A 95 18.14 -1.12 6.79
N GLU A 96 18.81 -1.94 5.96
CA GLU A 96 18.78 -1.80 4.51
C GLU A 96 17.34 -1.96 3.97
N GLY A 97 16.59 -2.94 4.51
CA GLY A 97 15.19 -3.15 4.15
C GLY A 97 14.31 -1.95 4.48
N THR A 98 14.53 -1.32 5.65
CA THR A 98 13.82 -0.11 6.05
C THR A 98 14.08 1.04 5.07
N ASP A 99 15.31 1.23 4.64
CA ASP A 99 15.67 2.26 3.66
C ASP A 99 14.95 2.03 2.33
N PHE A 100 14.89 0.79 1.83
CA PHE A 100 14.15 0.46 0.61
C PHE A 100 12.65 0.72 0.73
N VAL A 101 12.04 0.36 1.85
CA VAL A 101 10.62 0.63 2.14
C VAL A 101 10.33 2.12 2.14
N LEU A 102 11.17 2.92 2.83
CA LEU A 102 11.00 4.36 2.88
C LEU A 102 11.16 5.01 1.51
N ASP A 103 12.19 4.63 0.76
CA ASP A 103 12.42 5.15 -0.59
C ASP A 103 11.23 4.84 -1.51
N TYR A 104 10.68 3.62 -1.46
CA TYR A 104 9.52 3.24 -2.23
C TYR A 104 8.28 4.04 -1.85
N ILE A 105 8.03 4.27 -0.55
CA ILE A 105 6.93 5.11 -0.07
C ILE A 105 7.08 6.56 -0.58
N TYR A 106 8.28 7.12 -0.57
CA TYR A 106 8.52 8.47 -1.08
C TYR A 106 8.34 8.56 -2.59
N GLN A 107 8.73 7.55 -3.36
CA GLN A 107 8.53 7.51 -4.80
C GLN A 107 7.04 7.43 -5.19
N HIS A 108 6.21 6.79 -4.35
CA HIS A 108 4.78 6.59 -4.53
C HIS A 108 3.93 7.34 -3.49
N PHE A 109 4.38 8.55 -3.13
CA PHE A 109 3.83 9.30 -2.00
C PHE A 109 2.32 9.54 -2.06
N ILE A 110 1.78 9.78 -3.26
CA ILE A 110 0.34 10.06 -3.45
C ILE A 110 -0.49 8.81 -3.19
N GLU A 111 -0.08 7.68 -3.72
CA GLU A 111 -0.74 6.39 -3.56
C GLU A 111 -0.70 5.95 -2.09
N PHE A 112 0.44 6.11 -1.41
CA PHE A 112 0.53 5.80 0.02
C PHE A 112 -0.26 6.77 0.89
N LYS A 113 -0.35 8.04 0.52
CA LYS A 113 -1.25 8.97 1.21
C LYS A 113 -2.71 8.54 1.07
N LEU A 114 -3.12 8.01 -0.08
CA LEU A 114 -4.45 7.42 -0.26
C LEU A 114 -4.65 6.19 0.64
N ILE A 115 -3.69 5.26 0.65
CA ILE A 115 -3.76 4.02 1.44
C ILE A 115 -3.80 4.35 2.94
N PHE A 116 -2.88 5.17 3.44
CA PHE A 116 -2.70 5.38 4.87
C PHE A 116 -3.71 6.37 5.47
N CYS A 117 -4.14 7.38 4.70
CA CYS A 117 -4.95 8.47 5.24
C CYS A 117 -6.38 8.55 4.69
N CYS A 118 -6.65 7.90 3.55
CA CYS A 118 -7.90 8.10 2.82
C CYS A 118 -8.67 6.80 2.53
N SER A 119 -8.19 5.64 2.97
CA SER A 119 -8.72 4.32 2.59
C SER A 119 -9.89 3.83 3.44
N THR A 120 -10.25 4.51 4.53
CA THR A 120 -11.33 4.08 5.44
C THR A 120 -12.60 3.69 4.68
N GLY A 121 -13.09 2.47 4.91
CA GLY A 121 -14.23 1.87 4.22
C GLY A 121 -13.89 1.18 2.90
N SER A 122 -12.61 1.13 2.48
CA SER A 122 -12.12 0.33 1.36
C SER A 122 -11.47 -0.96 1.84
N GLN A 123 -11.10 -1.85 0.91
CA GLN A 123 -10.32 -3.06 1.22
C GLN A 123 -8.91 -2.75 1.76
N TYR A 124 -8.41 -1.52 1.63
CA TYR A 124 -7.09 -1.08 2.11
C TYR A 124 -7.15 -0.43 3.50
N GLU A 125 -8.32 -0.38 4.14
CA GLU A 125 -8.50 0.26 5.44
C GLU A 125 -7.55 -0.28 6.51
N HIS A 126 -7.24 -1.57 6.46
CA HIS A 126 -6.39 -2.27 7.44
C HIS A 126 -4.99 -2.59 6.92
N PHE A 127 -4.53 -1.92 5.86
CA PHE A 127 -3.23 -2.21 5.25
C PHE A 127 -2.05 -2.04 6.23
N LEU A 128 -2.09 -1.00 7.07
CA LEU A 128 -1.06 -0.81 8.12
C LEU A 128 -1.14 -1.87 9.21
N ASP A 129 -2.34 -2.31 9.58
CA ASP A 129 -2.52 -3.38 10.57
C ASP A 129 -1.96 -4.72 10.04
N GLU A 130 -2.05 -4.96 8.74
CA GLU A 130 -1.46 -6.15 8.11
C GLU A 130 0.06 -6.10 8.13
N LEU A 131 0.68 -4.97 7.82
CA LEU A 131 2.12 -4.77 7.94
C LEU A 131 2.58 -4.97 9.39
N GLY A 132 1.89 -4.37 10.37
CA GLY A 132 2.22 -4.53 11.79
C GLY A 132 2.19 -5.99 12.26
N LYS A 133 1.22 -6.80 11.82
CA LYS A 133 1.16 -8.23 12.14
C LYS A 133 2.34 -9.01 11.57
N ILE A 134 2.78 -8.67 10.37
CA ILE A 134 3.95 -9.30 9.75
C ILE A 134 5.21 -8.95 10.58
N GLU A 135 5.33 -7.69 10.99
CA GLU A 135 6.44 -7.20 11.80
C GLU A 135 6.48 -7.86 13.19
N GLU A 136 5.33 -7.97 13.87
CA GLU A 136 5.23 -8.70 15.14
C GLU A 136 5.72 -10.15 15.01
N SER A 137 5.29 -10.84 13.94
CA SER A 137 5.72 -12.22 13.67
C SER A 137 7.23 -12.32 13.44
N TYR A 138 7.80 -11.37 12.71
CA TYR A 138 9.23 -11.30 12.45
C TYR A 138 10.05 -11.08 13.73
N TYR A 139 9.66 -10.12 14.57
CA TYR A 139 10.35 -9.89 15.83
C TYR A 139 10.24 -11.08 16.78
N GLN A 140 9.11 -11.79 16.78
CA GLN A 140 8.98 -13.02 17.56
C GLN A 140 9.96 -14.10 17.07
N GLU A 141 10.12 -14.30 15.76
CA GLU A 141 11.10 -15.22 15.19
C GLU A 141 12.55 -14.83 15.56
N LEU A 142 12.88 -13.55 15.55
CA LEU A 142 14.20 -13.07 15.96
C LEU A 142 14.46 -13.36 17.44
N VAL A 143 13.48 -13.12 18.31
CA VAL A 143 13.58 -13.43 19.74
C VAL A 143 13.78 -14.92 19.96
N ASP A 144 13.02 -15.77 19.26
CA ASP A 144 13.12 -17.22 19.39
C ASP A 144 14.47 -17.75 18.87
N LYS A 145 15.01 -17.16 17.81
CA LYS A 145 16.28 -17.57 17.19
C LYS A 145 17.51 -17.09 17.94
N TYR A 146 17.51 -15.85 18.42
CA TYR A 146 18.69 -15.19 18.98
C TYR A 146 18.57 -14.88 20.48
N GLY A 147 17.40 -15.11 21.07
CA GLY A 147 17.16 -14.92 22.50
C GLY A 147 18.04 -15.82 23.34
N LYS A 148 18.48 -15.36 24.55
CA LYS A 148 19.20 -16.16 25.48
C LYS A 148 18.27 -17.17 26.15
N GLU A 149 18.77 -18.39 26.45
CA GLU A 149 18.00 -19.39 27.21
C GLU A 149 17.41 -18.77 28.50
N GLY A 150 16.11 -18.90 28.68
CA GLY A 150 15.36 -18.33 29.79
C GLY A 150 14.93 -16.88 29.66
N PHE A 151 15.19 -16.24 28.50
CA PHE A 151 14.67 -14.92 28.20
C PHE A 151 13.43 -15.05 27.27
N THR A 152 12.27 -14.70 27.79
CA THR A 152 11.04 -14.62 27.02
C THR A 152 10.61 -13.16 26.91
N VAL A 153 10.30 -12.68 25.69
CA VAL A 153 9.68 -11.38 25.49
C VAL A 153 8.16 -11.58 25.51
N ASP A 154 7.47 -10.80 26.33
CA ASP A 154 6.02 -10.81 26.34
C ASP A 154 5.52 -10.35 24.95
N PRO A 155 4.64 -11.11 24.26
CA PRO A 155 4.08 -10.71 22.98
C PRO A 155 3.45 -9.31 22.99
N PHE A 156 2.88 -8.87 24.12
CA PHE A 156 2.38 -7.52 24.30
C PHE A 156 3.48 -6.45 24.16
N PHE A 157 4.70 -6.76 24.60
CA PHE A 157 5.84 -5.85 24.46
C PHE A 157 6.22 -5.65 23.00
N ILE A 158 6.24 -6.73 22.20
CA ILE A 158 6.49 -6.66 20.76
C ILE A 158 5.40 -5.79 20.11
N HIS A 159 4.13 -6.06 20.40
CA HIS A 159 2.99 -5.31 19.86
C HIS A 159 3.02 -3.80 20.16
N VAL A 160 3.59 -3.38 21.30
CA VAL A 160 3.65 -1.95 21.68
C VAL A 160 4.80 -1.21 20.97
N PHE A 161 5.85 -1.94 20.53
CA PHE A 161 7.06 -1.33 19.96
C PHE A 161 7.18 -1.53 18.43
N CYS A 162 6.30 -2.32 17.80
CA CYS A 162 6.13 -2.41 16.36
C CYS A 162 4.96 -1.55 15.90
#